data_70942874f28ab6a523a04a6dafa3da47
#
_entry.id   70942874f28ab6a523a04a6dafa3da47
#
_cell.length_a   1.000
_cell.length_b   1.000
_cell.length_c   1.000
_cell.angle_alpha   90.00
_cell.angle_beta   90.00
_cell.angle_gamma   90.00
#
_symmetry.space_group_name_H-M   'P 1'
#
loop_
_entity.id
_entity.type
_entity.pdbx_description
1 polymer ?
#
loop_
_entity_poly.entity_id
_entity_poly.type
_entity_poly.pdbx_seq_one_letter_code
_entity_poly.pdbx_strand_id
1 'polypeptide(L)'
;MLKKGWISFTGAFVLSSSLLMPSAQAQEQIINLVDAEASTSTKQLFSYLQSISGEKVLFGQQHATDEGITVTGPGLRTGSTESEVKNSVGDYPALFGWDTLSLDGYEKPGSREQSAAENRANLIKSMKTAHELGGILTLSTHPHNFVTGGDFYDTSGRVVKNILPGGSYNARFNEWLDNIAAFANDLKDNEGKDIPVIFRPFHEQTGGWFWWGAQTTSAAEYKELYRYTVEYLRDVKGVDNFLYAFSPGASFNGDEEKYLKTYPGDDYVDVLGFDQYDNPNNPGSEGFLNTLVVDLGMLSKLADSKGKIAALTEYGLGLKTNGNLDTQWFTRVLDAIKADPYARKISYMQTWANFGLNGNLFVPYKNAPNGLGDHELLPDFINFYKDPYSAFSKDVGNIYRGAVPETVAEKPFMHIVSPIDRSLSLQKVTPISVSVIQGKPKDIYYTVNDKAKKYPLVKGDGYYYEGSAALKGDKATIHVTAEFADGTSQKQTIKVYLKEPEKQPPTVVDTFETYYGDDEQLQAAFATQGDPLKLSLTSSVKTEGSYALKYDYSLAGAGYTGMTKSLDSVDWAEADSIDFWLKADGGNQKMVVQLNAGGIAFEAYPSLASKTASEVSIPF
;
A
#
# COMPACT_ATOMS: atom_id res chain seq x y z
N MET A 1 55.26 -48.09 73.18
CA MET A 1 54.86 -49.08 72.19
C MET A 1 54.26 -48.35 71.02
N LEU A 2 54.95 -48.36 69.90
CA LEU A 2 54.61 -47.67 68.64
C LEU A 2 53.59 -48.47 67.85
N LYS A 3 52.52 -47.83 67.34
CA LYS A 3 51.76 -48.36 66.21
C LYS A 3 51.75 -47.32 65.06
N LYS A 4 52.35 -47.74 63.95
CA LYS A 4 52.37 -47.03 62.68
C LYS A 4 51.00 -47.08 62.06
N GLY A 5 50.42 -45.92 61.68
CA GLY A 5 49.24 -45.83 60.80
C GLY A 5 49.66 -45.48 59.37
N TRP A 6 49.21 -46.26 58.45
CA TRP A 6 49.39 -46.01 57.02
C TRP A 6 48.26 -45.10 56.52
N ILE A 7 48.62 -44.03 55.82
CA ILE A 7 47.68 -43.17 55.11
C ILE A 7 47.74 -43.60 53.66
N SER A 8 46.60 -44.10 53.14
CA SER A 8 46.39 -44.44 51.74
C SER A 8 45.79 -43.23 51.01
N PHE A 9 46.49 -42.70 50.02
CA PHE A 9 45.97 -41.68 49.13
C PHE A 9 45.26 -42.38 47.93
N THR A 10 43.94 -42.26 47.83
CA THR A 10 43.16 -42.64 46.64
C THR A 10 42.94 -41.38 45.81
N GLY A 11 43.70 -41.24 44.75
CA GLY A 11 43.45 -40.21 43.75
C GLY A 11 42.21 -40.53 42.91
N ALA A 12 41.19 -39.72 43.03
CA ALA A 12 40.05 -39.77 42.12
C ALA A 12 40.39 -39.00 40.83
N PHE A 13 40.55 -39.73 39.75
CA PHE A 13 40.56 -39.14 38.38
C PHE A 13 39.14 -38.74 38.05
N VAL A 14 38.84 -37.42 37.98
CA VAL A 14 37.63 -36.90 37.36
C VAL A 14 37.85 -36.81 35.86
N LEU A 15 37.32 -37.78 35.10
CA LEU A 15 37.15 -37.66 33.66
C LEU A 15 36.03 -36.65 33.38
N SER A 16 36.37 -35.43 33.00
CA SER A 16 35.45 -34.48 32.41
C SER A 16 35.14 -34.95 30.99
N SER A 17 34.04 -35.66 30.82
CA SER A 17 33.43 -35.87 29.52
C SER A 17 32.81 -34.54 29.06
N SER A 18 33.50 -33.80 28.18
CA SER A 18 32.91 -32.74 27.38
C SER A 18 31.84 -33.37 26.46
N LEU A 19 30.61 -33.28 26.90
CA LEU A 19 29.47 -33.46 26.00
C LEU A 19 29.56 -32.37 24.91
N LEU A 20 30.08 -32.74 23.75
CA LEU A 20 29.83 -32.02 22.50
C LEU A 20 28.32 -32.03 22.28
N MET A 21 27.65 -30.95 22.69
CA MET A 21 26.30 -30.71 22.17
C MET A 21 26.43 -30.60 20.65
N PRO A 22 25.60 -31.34 19.90
CA PRO A 22 25.53 -31.12 18.47
C PRO A 22 25.14 -29.65 18.28
N SER A 23 25.92 -28.90 17.51
CA SER A 23 25.52 -27.59 17.02
C SER A 23 24.14 -27.76 16.40
N ALA A 24 23.13 -27.07 16.93
CA ALA A 24 21.86 -26.97 16.26
C ALA A 24 22.20 -26.48 14.84
N GLN A 25 22.03 -27.32 13.82
CA GLN A 25 22.01 -26.87 12.45
C GLN A 25 20.92 -25.80 12.42
N ALA A 26 21.30 -24.57 12.13
CA ALA A 26 20.34 -23.52 11.84
C ALA A 26 19.45 -24.10 10.72
N GLN A 27 18.18 -24.28 11.02
CA GLN A 27 17.20 -24.72 10.03
C GLN A 27 17.25 -23.66 8.94
N GLU A 28 17.58 -24.03 7.72
CA GLU A 28 17.62 -23.12 6.60
C GLU A 28 16.24 -22.47 6.49
N GLN A 29 16.19 -21.16 6.69
CA GLN A 29 14.94 -20.41 6.64
C GLN A 29 14.56 -20.26 5.17
N ILE A 30 13.40 -20.81 4.81
CA ILE A 30 12.82 -20.62 3.47
C ILE A 30 11.92 -19.39 3.53
N ILE A 31 12.18 -18.43 2.65
CA ILE A 31 11.41 -17.18 2.56
C ILE A 31 10.59 -17.13 1.26
N ASN A 32 9.45 -16.43 1.31
CA ASN A 32 8.52 -16.27 0.18
C ASN A 32 8.59 -14.84 -0.37
N LEU A 33 9.54 -14.59 -1.26
CA LEU A 33 9.71 -13.30 -1.94
C LEU A 33 8.90 -13.23 -3.24
N VAL A 34 8.56 -12.01 -3.63
CA VAL A 34 8.02 -11.67 -4.96
C VAL A 34 9.02 -12.02 -6.06
N ASP A 35 10.29 -11.78 -5.79
CA ASP A 35 11.41 -12.14 -6.68
C ASP A 35 12.27 -13.23 -6.03
N ALA A 36 12.13 -14.46 -6.47
CA ALA A 36 12.94 -15.57 -5.98
C ALA A 36 14.42 -15.44 -6.38
N GLU A 37 14.73 -14.71 -7.46
CA GLU A 37 16.07 -14.41 -7.95
C GLU A 37 16.64 -13.12 -7.35
N ALA A 38 15.90 -12.47 -6.41
CA ALA A 38 16.35 -11.25 -5.75
C ALA A 38 17.79 -11.34 -5.23
N SER A 39 18.47 -10.21 -5.17
CA SER A 39 19.86 -10.14 -4.73
C SER A 39 20.05 -10.71 -3.31
N THR A 40 21.26 -11.18 -3.03
CA THR A 40 21.62 -11.70 -1.70
C THR A 40 21.24 -10.71 -0.58
N SER A 41 21.52 -9.43 -0.77
CA SER A 41 21.23 -8.40 0.21
C SER A 41 19.72 -8.23 0.42
N THR A 42 18.93 -8.34 -0.64
CA THR A 42 17.45 -8.25 -0.59
C THR A 42 16.85 -9.42 0.19
N LYS A 43 17.32 -10.63 -0.05
CA LYS A 43 16.93 -11.85 0.69
C LYS A 43 17.28 -11.72 2.18
N GLN A 44 18.45 -11.20 2.50
CA GLN A 44 18.91 -10.96 3.88
C GLN A 44 18.07 -9.89 4.58
N LEU A 45 17.71 -8.79 3.89
CA LEU A 45 16.85 -7.76 4.45
C LEU A 45 15.45 -8.31 4.79
N PHE A 46 14.84 -9.07 3.87
CA PHE A 46 13.53 -9.68 4.11
C PHE A 46 13.56 -10.62 5.33
N SER A 47 14.56 -11.52 5.38
CA SER A 47 14.73 -12.43 6.51
C SER A 47 14.94 -11.70 7.84
N TYR A 48 15.72 -10.61 7.83
CA TYR A 48 15.91 -9.77 9.00
C TYR A 48 14.58 -9.16 9.46
N LEU A 49 13.81 -8.55 8.57
CA LEU A 49 12.52 -7.95 8.90
C LEU A 49 11.53 -8.97 9.47
N GLN A 50 11.53 -10.21 8.96
CA GLN A 50 10.76 -11.31 9.56
C GLN A 50 11.26 -11.67 10.96
N SER A 51 12.57 -11.72 11.16
CA SER A 51 13.19 -12.18 12.41
C SER A 51 12.93 -11.26 13.62
N ILE A 52 12.69 -9.99 13.39
CA ILE A 52 12.43 -8.99 14.44
C ILE A 52 10.94 -8.86 14.80
N SER A 53 10.06 -9.53 14.06
CA SER A 53 8.60 -9.48 14.27
C SER A 53 8.22 -9.85 15.70
N GLY A 54 7.52 -8.94 16.39
CA GLY A 54 7.11 -9.10 17.77
C GLY A 54 8.20 -8.79 18.83
N GLU A 55 9.46 -8.71 18.43
CA GLU A 55 10.59 -8.41 19.33
C GLU A 55 10.87 -6.90 19.40
N LYS A 56 10.87 -6.23 18.25
CA LYS A 56 11.09 -4.79 18.14
C LYS A 56 10.43 -4.23 16.87
N VAL A 57 10.18 -2.94 16.86
CA VAL A 57 9.71 -2.18 15.71
C VAL A 57 10.74 -1.14 15.30
N LEU A 58 11.12 -1.12 14.03
CA LEU A 58 12.07 -0.15 13.50
C LEU A 58 11.36 1.19 13.25
N PHE A 59 11.95 2.28 13.73
CA PHE A 59 11.47 3.63 13.45
C PHE A 59 12.07 4.17 12.17
N GLY A 60 11.24 4.70 11.28
CA GLY A 60 11.64 5.33 10.03
C GLY A 60 11.20 6.77 9.89
N GLN A 61 11.89 7.52 9.03
CA GLN A 61 11.49 8.87 8.63
C GLN A 61 11.73 9.10 7.14
N GLN A 62 10.72 9.71 6.48
CA GLN A 62 10.83 10.19 5.10
C GLN A 62 11.75 11.42 5.06
N HIS A 63 12.62 11.52 4.04
CA HIS A 63 13.60 12.61 3.86
C HIS A 63 14.45 12.94 5.09
N ALA A 64 14.84 11.90 5.84
CA ALA A 64 15.47 12.03 7.16
C ALA A 64 16.78 12.82 7.17
N THR A 65 17.47 12.97 6.03
CA THR A 65 18.79 13.64 5.91
C THR A 65 18.81 14.87 5.03
N ASP A 66 17.72 15.16 4.32
CA ASP A 66 17.66 16.28 3.40
C ASP A 66 16.53 17.27 3.71
N GLU A 67 15.60 16.91 4.61
CA GLU A 67 14.57 17.81 5.14
C GLU A 67 14.59 17.85 6.68
N GLY A 68 14.23 18.99 7.28
CA GLY A 68 14.18 19.17 8.73
C GLY A 68 14.36 20.62 9.16
N ILE A 69 13.91 20.95 10.36
CA ILE A 69 13.99 22.28 10.95
C ILE A 69 15.41 22.60 11.42
N THR A 70 16.11 21.59 11.95
CA THR A 70 17.50 21.69 12.41
C THR A 70 18.50 21.12 11.40
N VAL A 71 18.03 20.54 10.31
CA VAL A 71 18.86 20.14 9.18
C VAL A 71 19.18 21.37 8.36
N THR A 72 20.39 21.90 8.55
CA THR A 72 20.85 23.15 7.96
C THR A 72 21.84 22.89 6.82
N GLY A 73 21.92 23.80 5.89
CA GLY A 73 22.84 23.73 4.76
C GLY A 73 22.18 24.15 3.45
N PRO A 74 22.94 24.70 2.52
CA PRO A 74 22.41 25.13 1.25
C PRO A 74 22.20 23.97 0.27
N GLY A 75 21.37 24.23 -0.74
CA GLY A 75 21.19 23.36 -1.91
C GLY A 75 20.42 22.08 -1.63
N LEU A 76 20.72 21.06 -2.43
CA LEU A 76 19.97 19.81 -2.49
C LEU A 76 20.31 18.82 -1.36
N ARG A 77 21.33 19.09 -0.57
CA ARG A 77 21.83 18.26 0.54
C ARG A 77 22.18 16.81 0.14
N THR A 78 22.58 16.62 -1.10
CA THR A 78 22.96 15.32 -1.67
C THR A 78 24.04 14.64 -0.83
N GLY A 79 23.74 13.45 -0.29
CA GLY A 79 24.64 12.70 0.57
C GLY A 79 24.86 13.33 1.95
N SER A 80 23.91 14.11 2.45
CA SER A 80 23.95 14.69 3.79
C SER A 80 23.90 13.60 4.88
N THR A 81 24.62 13.86 5.98
CA THR A 81 24.57 13.08 7.22
C THR A 81 23.87 13.83 8.36
N GLU A 82 23.33 15.01 8.07
CA GLU A 82 22.47 15.76 8.99
C GLU A 82 21.12 15.06 9.12
N SER A 83 20.50 15.04 10.29
CA SER A 83 19.18 14.45 10.49
C SER A 83 18.49 15.04 11.71
N GLU A 84 17.19 15.38 11.56
CA GLU A 84 16.37 15.85 12.67
C GLU A 84 16.30 14.82 13.80
N VAL A 85 16.11 13.54 13.47
CA VAL A 85 16.09 12.44 14.46
C VAL A 85 17.42 12.37 15.20
N LYS A 86 18.55 12.41 14.48
CA LYS A 86 19.87 12.36 15.11
C LYS A 86 20.10 13.57 16.02
N ASN A 87 19.71 14.77 15.60
CA ASN A 87 19.84 15.97 16.41
C ASN A 87 18.99 15.88 17.69
N SER A 88 17.82 15.23 17.62
CA SER A 88 16.89 15.11 18.73
C SER A 88 17.27 14.02 19.74
N VAL A 89 17.68 12.84 19.29
CA VAL A 89 17.93 11.68 20.18
C VAL A 89 19.37 11.16 20.15
N GLY A 90 20.23 11.67 19.29
CA GLY A 90 21.63 11.25 19.17
C GLY A 90 21.86 9.99 18.33
N ASP A 91 20.83 9.53 17.61
CA ASP A 91 20.86 8.37 16.74
C ASP A 91 20.05 8.62 15.46
N TYR A 92 20.33 7.89 14.39
CA TYR A 92 19.56 7.97 13.16
C TYR A 92 18.29 7.11 13.22
N PRO A 93 17.25 7.41 12.42
CA PRO A 93 16.17 6.45 12.21
C PRO A 93 16.73 5.15 11.63
N ALA A 94 16.05 4.03 11.87
CA ALA A 94 16.43 2.74 11.28
C ALA A 94 16.09 2.67 9.79
N LEU A 95 15.01 3.35 9.35
CA LEU A 95 14.65 3.45 7.94
C LEU A 95 14.74 4.90 7.46
N PHE A 96 15.27 5.07 6.25
CA PHE A 96 15.38 6.34 5.54
C PHE A 96 14.55 6.26 4.28
N GLY A 97 13.53 7.12 4.17
CA GLY A 97 12.64 7.15 3.02
C GLY A 97 12.95 8.28 2.05
N TRP A 98 12.68 8.05 0.78
CA TRP A 98 12.61 9.03 -0.30
C TRP A 98 11.42 8.74 -1.20
N ASP A 99 11.16 9.65 -2.13
CA ASP A 99 10.13 9.50 -3.14
C ASP A 99 10.72 9.59 -4.55
N THR A 100 10.04 8.98 -5.53
CA THR A 100 10.42 9.11 -6.95
C THR A 100 10.36 10.54 -7.47
N LEU A 101 9.68 11.46 -6.76
CA LEU A 101 9.75 12.89 -7.03
C LEU A 101 11.18 13.43 -6.99
N SER A 102 12.08 12.78 -6.22
CA SER A 102 13.52 13.11 -6.24
C SER A 102 14.17 12.78 -7.59
N LEU A 103 13.76 11.69 -8.26
CA LEU A 103 14.23 11.33 -9.60
C LEU A 103 13.69 12.29 -10.66
N ASP A 104 12.46 12.76 -10.46
CA ASP A 104 11.76 13.69 -11.36
C ASP A 104 12.15 15.16 -11.10
N GLY A 105 12.95 15.43 -10.05
CA GLY A 105 13.46 16.75 -9.69
C GLY A 105 12.49 17.65 -8.95
N TYR A 106 11.42 17.10 -8.36
CA TYR A 106 10.43 17.87 -7.59
C TYR A 106 10.71 17.88 -6.08
N GLU A 107 11.49 16.92 -5.57
CA GLU A 107 11.92 16.83 -4.18
C GLU A 107 13.43 16.63 -4.08
N LYS A 108 14.03 17.03 -2.95
CA LYS A 108 15.45 16.77 -2.68
C LYS A 108 15.71 15.25 -2.63
N PRO A 109 16.90 14.80 -3.03
CA PRO A 109 18.03 15.60 -3.51
C PRO A 109 17.99 15.93 -5.01
N GLY A 110 16.83 15.85 -5.67
CA GLY A 110 16.63 16.25 -7.05
C GLY A 110 16.34 17.73 -7.22
N SER A 111 16.42 18.20 -8.47
CA SER A 111 16.04 19.55 -8.89
C SER A 111 15.55 19.54 -10.34
N ARG A 112 14.55 20.36 -10.63
CA ARG A 112 14.06 20.58 -12.01
C ARG A 112 15.07 21.27 -12.93
N GLU A 113 16.11 21.86 -12.36
CA GLU A 113 17.20 22.48 -13.11
C GLU A 113 18.26 21.45 -13.57
N GLN A 114 18.15 20.20 -13.09
CA GLN A 114 19.05 19.10 -13.40
C GLN A 114 18.43 18.13 -14.39
N SER A 115 19.29 17.40 -15.09
CA SER A 115 18.87 16.27 -15.94
C SER A 115 18.41 15.07 -15.08
N ALA A 116 17.61 14.18 -15.67
CA ALA A 116 17.22 12.93 -15.01
C ALA A 116 18.44 12.10 -14.53
N ALA A 117 19.54 12.09 -15.28
CA ALA A 117 20.76 11.39 -14.89
C ALA A 117 21.42 12.03 -13.65
N GLU A 118 21.44 13.35 -13.55
CA GLU A 118 21.97 14.06 -12.37
C GLU A 118 21.08 13.86 -11.15
N ASN A 119 19.75 13.96 -11.29
CA ASN A 119 18.80 13.66 -10.21
C ASN A 119 18.98 12.24 -9.71
N ARG A 120 19.09 11.25 -10.61
CA ARG A 120 19.35 9.86 -10.27
C ARG A 120 20.67 9.68 -9.51
N ALA A 121 21.75 10.30 -9.97
CA ALA A 121 23.04 10.25 -9.29
C ALA A 121 23.01 10.88 -7.89
N ASN A 122 22.24 11.95 -7.71
CA ASN A 122 22.05 12.58 -6.41
C ASN A 122 21.27 11.69 -5.44
N LEU A 123 20.18 11.06 -5.88
CA LEU A 123 19.41 10.14 -5.06
C LEU A 123 20.24 8.92 -4.67
N ILE A 124 20.94 8.30 -5.63
CA ILE A 124 21.87 7.17 -5.39
C ILE A 124 22.89 7.57 -4.31
N LYS A 125 23.50 8.74 -4.41
CA LYS A 125 24.49 9.22 -3.44
C LYS A 125 23.88 9.37 -2.04
N SER A 126 22.67 9.93 -1.92
CA SER A 126 22.00 10.12 -0.64
C SER A 126 21.59 8.78 -0.01
N MET A 127 20.99 7.87 -0.80
CA MET A 127 20.59 6.56 -0.31
C MET A 127 21.80 5.69 0.04
N LYS A 128 22.87 5.74 -0.74
CA LYS A 128 24.13 5.06 -0.41
C LYS A 128 24.73 5.57 0.90
N THR A 129 24.74 6.89 1.12
CA THR A 129 25.19 7.47 2.39
C THR A 129 24.35 6.98 3.57
N ALA A 130 23.01 6.94 3.43
CA ALA A 130 22.12 6.43 4.48
C ALA A 130 22.35 4.92 4.76
N HIS A 131 22.60 4.12 3.72
CA HIS A 131 22.98 2.73 3.88
C HIS A 131 24.31 2.57 4.64
N GLU A 132 25.32 3.39 4.34
CA GLU A 132 26.60 3.41 5.05
C GLU A 132 26.46 3.83 6.54
N LEU A 133 25.41 4.61 6.88
CA LEU A 133 25.03 4.94 8.25
C LEU A 133 24.29 3.79 8.97
N GLY A 134 24.11 2.64 8.31
CA GLY A 134 23.39 1.47 8.84
C GLY A 134 21.88 1.51 8.62
N GLY A 135 21.39 2.40 7.75
CA GLY A 135 19.97 2.55 7.43
C GLY A 135 19.43 1.53 6.45
N ILE A 136 18.17 1.17 6.63
CA ILE A 136 17.34 0.47 5.65
C ILE A 136 16.67 1.53 4.78
N LEU A 137 16.55 1.28 3.47
CA LEU A 137 16.08 2.26 2.51
C LEU A 137 14.65 1.98 2.08
N THR A 138 13.83 3.04 1.96
CA THR A 138 12.48 2.97 1.39
C THR A 138 12.32 4.00 0.26
N LEU A 139 11.51 3.67 -0.73
CA LEU A 139 11.20 4.55 -1.87
C LEU A 139 9.70 4.51 -2.16
N SER A 140 8.99 5.60 -1.88
CA SER A 140 7.59 5.79 -2.27
C SER A 140 7.46 6.40 -3.66
N THR A 141 6.24 6.50 -4.17
CA THR A 141 5.99 7.12 -5.47
C THR A 141 4.84 8.11 -5.42
N HIS A 142 5.05 9.30 -5.95
CA HIS A 142 4.04 10.31 -6.24
C HIS A 142 4.16 10.79 -7.71
N PRO A 143 3.95 9.88 -8.69
CA PRO A 143 4.12 10.25 -10.09
C PRO A 143 3.11 11.29 -10.54
N HIS A 144 3.57 12.28 -11.28
CA HIS A 144 2.72 13.26 -11.94
C HIS A 144 1.75 12.57 -12.90
N ASN A 145 0.60 13.21 -13.15
CA ASN A 145 -0.41 12.69 -14.06
C ASN A 145 0.15 12.55 -15.49
N PHE A 146 0.26 11.31 -15.97
CA PHE A 146 0.86 10.99 -17.27
C PHE A 146 0.04 11.48 -18.45
N VAL A 147 -1.27 11.70 -18.27
CA VAL A 147 -2.19 12.11 -19.33
C VAL A 147 -2.24 13.62 -19.48
N THR A 148 -2.43 14.32 -18.37
CA THR A 148 -2.61 15.79 -18.36
C THR A 148 -1.30 16.55 -18.16
N GLY A 149 -0.32 15.94 -17.51
CA GLY A 149 0.91 16.59 -17.04
C GLY A 149 0.74 17.40 -15.75
N GLY A 150 -0.43 17.31 -15.10
CA GLY A 150 -0.68 17.85 -13.77
C GLY A 150 0.10 17.08 -12.70
N ASP A 151 -0.02 17.50 -11.44
CA ASP A 151 0.60 16.79 -10.32
C ASP A 151 -0.16 15.49 -9.96
N PHE A 152 0.26 14.82 -8.91
CA PHE A 152 -0.35 13.57 -8.45
C PHE A 152 -1.76 13.76 -7.85
N TYR A 153 -2.19 14.98 -7.51
CA TYR A 153 -3.54 15.34 -7.08
C TYR A 153 -4.49 15.65 -8.26
N ASP A 154 -3.96 15.79 -9.50
CA ASP A 154 -4.81 15.95 -10.67
C ASP A 154 -5.44 14.59 -11.03
N THR A 155 -6.67 14.38 -10.57
CA THR A 155 -7.42 13.13 -10.76
C THR A 155 -8.12 13.03 -12.12
N SER A 156 -7.96 13.99 -13.03
CA SER A 156 -8.58 13.99 -14.36
C SER A 156 -7.88 13.06 -15.36
N GLY A 157 -8.53 12.71 -16.45
CA GLY A 157 -7.93 12.02 -17.59
C GLY A 157 -7.94 10.50 -17.56
N ARG A 158 -8.60 9.84 -16.58
CA ARG A 158 -8.66 8.35 -16.49
C ARG A 158 -7.27 7.72 -16.67
N VAL A 159 -6.32 8.16 -15.86
CA VAL A 159 -4.88 7.94 -16.05
C VAL A 159 -4.54 6.46 -16.18
N VAL A 160 -4.97 5.62 -15.21
CA VAL A 160 -4.60 4.19 -15.18
C VAL A 160 -4.96 3.47 -16.47
N LYS A 161 -6.16 3.66 -16.97
CA LYS A 161 -6.59 3.07 -18.25
C LYS A 161 -5.68 3.46 -19.42
N ASN A 162 -5.15 4.68 -19.40
CA ASN A 162 -4.37 5.23 -20.49
C ASN A 162 -2.86 4.89 -20.42
N ILE A 163 -2.35 4.48 -19.27
CA ILE A 163 -0.92 4.13 -19.07
C ILE A 163 -0.65 2.63 -19.09
N LEU A 164 -1.66 1.79 -18.94
CA LEU A 164 -1.52 0.33 -19.07
C LEU A 164 -1.34 -0.10 -20.53
N PRO A 165 -0.88 -1.33 -20.80
CA PRO A 165 -0.70 -1.84 -22.16
C PRO A 165 -1.92 -1.64 -23.04
N GLY A 166 -1.70 -1.07 -24.22
CA GLY A 166 -2.75 -0.65 -25.16
C GLY A 166 -3.29 0.76 -24.93
N GLY A 167 -2.94 1.43 -23.85
CA GLY A 167 -3.25 2.84 -23.59
C GLY A 167 -2.32 3.80 -24.32
N SER A 168 -2.82 5.00 -24.62
CA SER A 168 -2.12 6.01 -25.44
C SER A 168 -0.86 6.58 -24.76
N TYR A 169 -0.73 6.43 -23.45
CA TYR A 169 0.36 6.97 -22.65
C TYR A 169 1.24 5.87 -22.02
N ASN A 170 1.08 4.60 -22.43
CA ASN A 170 1.88 3.50 -21.91
C ASN A 170 3.40 3.71 -22.12
N ALA A 171 3.81 4.21 -23.28
CA ALA A 171 5.22 4.52 -23.56
C ALA A 171 5.80 5.53 -22.54
N ARG A 172 5.04 6.58 -22.20
CA ARG A 172 5.45 7.58 -21.21
C ARG A 172 5.56 7.00 -19.78
N PHE A 173 4.66 6.10 -19.44
CA PHE A 173 4.72 5.37 -18.18
C PHE A 173 5.96 4.46 -18.12
N ASN A 174 6.25 3.76 -19.22
CA ASN A 174 7.44 2.91 -19.31
C ASN A 174 8.75 3.73 -19.21
N GLU A 175 8.81 4.93 -19.79
CA GLU A 175 9.97 5.83 -19.61
C GLU A 175 10.20 6.21 -18.13
N TRP A 176 9.13 6.43 -17.38
CA TRP A 176 9.22 6.69 -15.95
C TRP A 176 9.69 5.45 -15.18
N LEU A 177 9.17 4.26 -15.49
CA LEU A 177 9.64 2.99 -14.93
C LEU A 177 11.10 2.70 -15.32
N ASP A 178 11.51 3.06 -16.54
CA ASP A 178 12.91 2.93 -16.99
C ASP A 178 13.88 3.77 -16.14
N ASN A 179 13.46 4.97 -15.73
CA ASN A 179 14.27 5.80 -14.84
C ASN A 179 14.39 5.20 -13.44
N ILE A 180 13.31 4.60 -12.91
CA ILE A 180 13.33 3.87 -11.63
C ILE A 180 14.23 2.63 -11.74
N ALA A 181 14.12 1.87 -12.81
CA ALA A 181 14.94 0.68 -13.03
C ALA A 181 16.43 1.04 -13.14
N ALA A 182 16.77 2.10 -13.87
CA ALA A 182 18.14 2.58 -13.97
C ALA A 182 18.68 3.04 -12.61
N PHE A 183 17.85 3.69 -11.78
CA PHE A 183 18.20 4.04 -10.41
C PHE A 183 18.49 2.78 -9.58
N ALA A 184 17.59 1.80 -9.58
CA ALA A 184 17.70 0.58 -8.78
C ALA A 184 18.96 -0.22 -9.16
N ASN A 185 19.20 -0.43 -10.45
CA ASN A 185 20.33 -1.19 -10.97
C ASN A 185 21.69 -0.50 -10.73
N ASP A 186 21.71 0.83 -10.62
CA ASP A 186 22.91 1.63 -10.32
C ASP A 186 23.15 1.79 -8.80
N LEU A 187 22.18 1.43 -7.94
CA LEU A 187 22.27 1.60 -6.48
C LEU A 187 23.07 0.46 -5.85
N LYS A 188 24.39 0.63 -5.79
CA LYS A 188 25.34 -0.36 -5.28
C LYS A 188 26.21 0.19 -4.16
N ASP A 189 26.59 -0.68 -3.23
CA ASP A 189 27.53 -0.36 -2.16
C ASP A 189 28.96 -0.15 -2.68
N ASN A 190 29.93 0.06 -1.79
CA ASN A 190 31.33 0.26 -2.16
C ASN A 190 32.01 -1.03 -2.65
N GLU A 191 31.40 -2.20 -2.43
CA GLU A 191 31.86 -3.50 -2.90
C GLU A 191 31.19 -3.90 -4.23
N GLY A 192 30.28 -3.07 -4.75
CA GLY A 192 29.52 -3.31 -5.98
C GLY A 192 28.32 -4.24 -5.79
N LYS A 193 27.91 -4.51 -4.55
CA LYS A 193 26.70 -5.29 -4.24
C LYS A 193 25.47 -4.40 -4.28
N ASP A 194 24.35 -4.98 -4.66
CA ASP A 194 23.08 -4.29 -4.68
C ASP A 194 22.64 -3.87 -3.27
N ILE A 195 22.22 -2.63 -3.14
CA ILE A 195 21.63 -2.11 -1.90
C ILE A 195 20.10 -2.29 -2.00
N PRO A 196 19.48 -3.05 -1.10
CA PRO A 196 18.06 -3.32 -1.17
C PRO A 196 17.23 -2.10 -0.76
N VAL A 197 16.05 -1.97 -1.37
CA VAL A 197 15.09 -0.89 -1.14
C VAL A 197 13.70 -1.49 -0.95
N ILE A 198 12.95 -1.03 0.05
CA ILE A 198 11.52 -1.29 0.17
C ILE A 198 10.80 -0.30 -0.76
N PHE A 199 10.32 -0.80 -1.90
CA PHE A 199 9.65 0.00 -2.91
C PHE A 199 8.14 0.00 -2.67
N ARG A 200 7.55 1.19 -2.51
CA ARG A 200 6.15 1.39 -2.12
C ARG A 200 5.40 2.23 -3.17
N PRO A 201 5.00 1.61 -4.29
CA PRO A 201 4.31 2.33 -5.36
C PRO A 201 2.82 2.53 -5.07
N PHE A 202 2.25 3.64 -5.54
CA PHE A 202 0.81 3.93 -5.59
C PHE A 202 0.07 3.70 -4.27
N HIS A 203 0.66 4.17 -3.18
CA HIS A 203 0.09 4.06 -1.83
C HIS A 203 -1.22 4.85 -1.68
N GLU A 204 -1.94 4.61 -0.59
CA GLU A 204 -3.18 5.30 -0.21
C GLU A 204 -4.29 5.27 -1.27
N GLN A 205 -4.28 4.27 -2.15
CA GLN A 205 -5.24 4.14 -3.25
C GLN A 205 -6.70 3.95 -2.80
N THR A 206 -6.96 3.69 -1.53
CA THR A 206 -8.31 3.67 -0.95
C THR A 206 -8.91 5.06 -0.84
N GLY A 207 -8.07 6.10 -0.81
CA GLY A 207 -8.45 7.50 -0.85
C GLY A 207 -8.83 7.98 -2.26
N GLY A 208 -9.35 9.21 -2.31
CA GLY A 208 -9.80 9.81 -3.58
C GLY A 208 -8.92 10.95 -4.09
N TRP A 209 -7.83 11.26 -3.41
CA TRP A 209 -7.00 12.43 -3.70
C TRP A 209 -5.92 12.21 -4.77
N PHE A 210 -5.50 10.98 -5.01
CA PHE A 210 -4.53 10.66 -6.05
C PHE A 210 -5.20 10.17 -7.33
N TRP A 211 -4.59 10.38 -8.51
CA TRP A 211 -5.13 9.90 -9.78
C TRP A 211 -5.21 8.36 -9.87
N TRP A 212 -4.47 7.62 -9.04
CA TRP A 212 -4.58 6.16 -8.89
C TRP A 212 -5.55 5.72 -7.79
N GLY A 213 -6.22 6.68 -7.14
CA GLY A 213 -7.12 6.44 -6.01
C GLY A 213 -8.51 5.98 -6.41
N ALA A 214 -9.28 5.56 -5.40
CA ALA A 214 -10.56 4.88 -5.57
C ALA A 214 -11.67 5.70 -6.28
N GLN A 215 -11.56 7.03 -6.36
CA GLN A 215 -12.53 7.86 -7.07
C GLN A 215 -12.40 7.75 -8.59
N THR A 216 -11.20 7.47 -9.11
CA THR A 216 -10.91 7.50 -10.55
C THR A 216 -10.47 6.15 -11.09
N THR A 217 -10.10 5.23 -10.22
CA THR A 217 -9.49 3.95 -10.56
C THR A 217 -10.23 2.82 -9.88
N SER A 218 -10.74 1.87 -10.66
CA SER A 218 -11.37 0.67 -10.11
C SER A 218 -10.34 -0.24 -9.43
N ALA A 219 -10.81 -1.12 -8.53
CA ALA A 219 -9.93 -2.10 -7.88
C ALA A 219 -9.20 -3.00 -8.89
N ALA A 220 -9.84 -3.34 -10.00
CA ALA A 220 -9.21 -4.13 -11.07
C ALA A 220 -8.12 -3.35 -11.81
N GLU A 221 -8.38 -2.08 -12.16
CA GLU A 221 -7.39 -1.19 -12.78
C GLU A 221 -6.18 -0.96 -11.86
N TYR A 222 -6.42 -0.74 -10.56
CA TYR A 222 -5.33 -0.57 -9.59
C TYR A 222 -4.47 -1.83 -9.44
N LYS A 223 -5.10 -3.01 -9.30
CA LYS A 223 -4.36 -4.28 -9.25
C LYS A 223 -3.48 -4.46 -10.48
N GLU A 224 -3.99 -4.13 -11.65
CA GLU A 224 -3.25 -4.25 -12.90
C GLU A 224 -2.12 -3.23 -13.00
N LEU A 225 -2.33 -1.99 -12.55
CA LEU A 225 -1.29 -0.97 -12.47
C LEU A 225 -0.12 -1.44 -11.59
N TYR A 226 -0.43 -1.98 -10.42
CA TYR A 226 0.58 -2.48 -9.49
C TYR A 226 1.33 -3.70 -10.07
N ARG A 227 0.60 -4.67 -10.61
CA ARG A 227 1.17 -5.88 -11.25
C ARG A 227 2.08 -5.52 -12.40
N TYR A 228 1.60 -4.68 -13.32
CA TYR A 228 2.39 -4.22 -14.45
C TYR A 228 3.69 -3.54 -14.02
N THR A 229 3.63 -2.72 -12.98
CA THR A 229 4.81 -2.05 -12.43
C THR A 229 5.84 -3.06 -11.89
N VAL A 230 5.40 -4.04 -11.10
CA VAL A 230 6.28 -5.09 -10.57
C VAL A 230 6.90 -5.92 -11.70
N GLU A 231 6.07 -6.41 -12.62
CA GLU A 231 6.54 -7.23 -13.77
C GLU A 231 7.51 -6.45 -14.66
N TYR A 232 7.22 -5.18 -14.92
CA TYR A 232 8.11 -4.36 -15.74
C TYR A 232 9.48 -4.16 -15.08
N LEU A 233 9.51 -3.83 -13.79
CA LEU A 233 10.76 -3.63 -13.06
C LEU A 233 11.51 -4.94 -12.88
N ARG A 234 10.88 -5.99 -12.38
CA ARG A 234 11.51 -7.29 -12.09
C ARG A 234 11.83 -8.05 -13.37
N ASP A 235 10.82 -8.33 -14.21
CA ASP A 235 10.96 -9.32 -15.31
C ASP A 235 11.47 -8.69 -16.60
N VAL A 236 11.22 -7.40 -16.86
CA VAL A 236 11.69 -6.71 -18.07
C VAL A 236 13.01 -6.00 -17.83
N LYS A 237 13.19 -5.34 -16.68
CA LYS A 237 14.36 -4.51 -16.38
C LYS A 237 15.38 -5.17 -15.46
N GLY A 238 15.06 -6.35 -14.90
CA GLY A 238 15.99 -7.12 -14.06
C GLY A 238 16.34 -6.40 -12.75
N VAL A 239 15.37 -5.69 -12.16
CA VAL A 239 15.53 -5.07 -10.84
C VAL A 239 15.36 -6.16 -9.78
N ASP A 240 16.45 -6.55 -9.12
CA ASP A 240 16.51 -7.65 -8.14
C ASP A 240 16.74 -7.17 -6.69
N ASN A 241 16.80 -5.85 -6.48
CA ASN A 241 17.05 -5.25 -5.17
C ASN A 241 15.82 -4.55 -4.55
N PHE A 242 14.61 -4.82 -5.05
CA PHE A 242 13.38 -4.29 -4.47
C PHE A 242 12.62 -5.34 -3.64
N LEU A 243 12.12 -4.90 -2.46
CA LEU A 243 11.01 -5.52 -1.74
C LEU A 243 9.76 -4.68 -2.00
N TYR A 244 8.73 -5.29 -2.52
CA TYR A 244 7.51 -4.59 -2.96
C TYR A 244 6.52 -4.44 -1.81
N ALA A 245 6.16 -3.20 -1.45
CA ALA A 245 5.24 -2.87 -0.38
C ALA A 245 3.87 -2.41 -0.90
N PHE A 246 2.81 -3.05 -0.43
CA PHE A 246 1.42 -2.64 -0.66
C PHE A 246 0.93 -1.86 0.56
N SER A 247 0.43 -0.64 0.34
CA SER A 247 0.15 0.33 1.40
C SER A 247 -1.11 1.15 1.12
N PRO A 248 -2.32 0.59 1.32
CA PRO A 248 -3.56 1.37 1.25
C PRO A 248 -3.69 2.34 2.43
N GLY A 249 -4.46 3.41 2.25
CA GLY A 249 -4.84 4.30 3.36
C GLY A 249 -5.87 3.62 4.28
N ALA A 250 -5.69 3.74 5.59
CA ALA A 250 -6.60 3.22 6.61
C ALA A 250 -7.92 4.03 6.66
N SER A 251 -8.99 3.60 7.38
CA SER A 251 -9.03 2.46 8.29
C SER A 251 -9.85 1.31 7.70
N PHE A 252 -9.52 0.10 8.15
CA PHE A 252 -10.21 -1.14 7.75
C PHE A 252 -11.15 -1.65 8.85
N ASN A 253 -10.94 -1.24 10.11
CA ASN A 253 -11.64 -1.72 11.31
C ASN A 253 -11.55 -3.26 11.47
N GLY A 254 -10.41 -3.83 11.12
CA GLY A 254 -10.16 -5.28 11.17
C GLY A 254 -10.81 -6.09 10.03
N ASP A 255 -11.36 -5.43 9.02
CA ASP A 255 -11.98 -6.08 7.87
C ASP A 255 -10.94 -6.44 6.81
N GLU A 256 -10.57 -7.71 6.76
CA GLU A 256 -9.60 -8.26 5.83
C GLU A 256 -10.08 -8.17 4.37
N GLU A 257 -11.38 -8.36 4.09
CA GLU A 257 -11.93 -8.27 2.73
C GLU A 257 -11.80 -6.83 2.20
N LYS A 258 -12.02 -5.84 3.07
CA LYS A 258 -11.84 -4.42 2.73
C LYS A 258 -10.37 -4.12 2.41
N TYR A 259 -9.42 -4.63 3.21
CA TYR A 259 -7.98 -4.50 2.94
C TYR A 259 -7.59 -5.17 1.62
N LEU A 260 -8.05 -6.38 1.37
CA LEU A 260 -7.72 -7.17 0.19
C LEU A 260 -8.45 -6.74 -1.10
N LYS A 261 -9.40 -5.81 -1.03
CA LYS A 261 -10.19 -5.36 -2.19
C LYS A 261 -9.29 -4.92 -3.36
N THR A 262 -8.21 -4.21 -3.07
CA THR A 262 -7.23 -3.71 -4.06
C THR A 262 -5.90 -4.45 -4.02
N TYR A 263 -5.77 -5.50 -3.21
CA TYR A 263 -4.53 -6.27 -3.07
C TYR A 263 -4.15 -6.96 -4.38
N PRO A 264 -2.94 -6.72 -4.93
CA PRO A 264 -2.55 -7.24 -6.25
C PRO A 264 -2.27 -8.75 -6.29
N GLY A 265 -2.06 -9.38 -5.13
CA GLY A 265 -1.77 -10.79 -4.97
C GLY A 265 -0.42 -11.07 -4.31
N ASP A 266 -0.28 -12.30 -3.78
CA ASP A 266 0.91 -12.71 -3.02
C ASP A 266 2.19 -12.76 -3.87
N ASP A 267 2.05 -12.93 -5.20
CA ASP A 267 3.15 -12.93 -6.16
C ASP A 267 3.68 -11.53 -6.50
N TYR A 268 3.09 -10.48 -5.92
CA TYR A 268 3.41 -9.08 -6.20
C TYR A 268 3.76 -8.26 -4.96
N VAL A 269 3.62 -8.82 -3.75
CA VAL A 269 3.79 -8.07 -2.49
C VAL A 269 4.66 -8.84 -1.52
N ASP A 270 5.72 -8.19 -1.01
CA ASP A 270 6.58 -8.68 0.07
C ASP A 270 6.19 -8.12 1.43
N VAL A 271 5.76 -6.87 1.44
CA VAL A 271 5.40 -6.12 2.66
C VAL A 271 3.94 -5.69 2.58
N LEU A 272 3.13 -6.20 3.49
CA LEU A 272 1.77 -5.72 3.71
C LEU A 272 1.83 -4.54 4.69
N GLY A 273 1.35 -3.40 4.27
CA GLY A 273 1.34 -2.18 5.06
C GLY A 273 0.03 -1.43 4.96
N PHE A 274 -0.08 -0.35 5.67
CA PHE A 274 -1.07 0.69 5.46
C PHE A 274 -0.58 2.02 6.04
N ASP A 275 -1.21 3.12 5.61
CA ASP A 275 -0.90 4.47 6.05
C ASP A 275 -2.03 5.02 6.92
N GLN A 276 -1.70 5.57 8.10
CA GLN A 276 -2.69 6.11 9.02
C GLN A 276 -2.17 7.30 9.82
N TYR A 277 -2.81 8.45 9.66
CA TYR A 277 -2.51 9.67 10.39
C TYR A 277 -3.53 9.95 11.48
N ASP A 278 -3.08 10.55 12.58
CA ASP A 278 -3.93 10.96 13.67
C ASP A 278 -4.43 12.40 13.48
N ASN A 279 -5.57 12.69 14.09
CA ASN A 279 -6.18 14.00 14.02
C ASN A 279 -5.52 14.97 15.03
N PRO A 280 -4.83 16.03 14.58
CA PRO A 280 -4.16 16.97 15.47
C PRO A 280 -5.12 17.79 16.37
N ASN A 281 -6.42 17.74 16.12
CA ASN A 281 -7.44 18.35 16.95
C ASN A 281 -7.99 17.42 18.04
N ASN A 282 -7.69 16.11 17.96
CA ASN A 282 -8.04 15.11 18.98
C ASN A 282 -7.00 13.97 19.00
N PRO A 283 -5.71 14.30 19.21
CA PRO A 283 -4.63 13.34 19.09
C PRO A 283 -4.68 12.28 20.18
N GLY A 284 -4.27 11.05 19.86
CA GLY A 284 -4.21 9.93 20.80
C GLY A 284 -5.57 9.50 21.33
N SER A 285 -6.66 9.78 20.59
CA SER A 285 -8.00 9.39 21.01
C SER A 285 -8.14 7.87 21.10
N GLU A 286 -9.01 7.38 21.99
CA GLU A 286 -9.29 5.94 22.11
C GLU A 286 -9.78 5.35 20.79
N GLY A 287 -10.58 6.08 20.02
CA GLY A 287 -11.05 5.65 18.70
C GLY A 287 -9.91 5.45 17.71
N PHE A 288 -8.97 6.39 17.63
CA PHE A 288 -7.78 6.27 16.79
C PHE A 288 -6.91 5.07 17.21
N LEU A 289 -6.55 4.99 18.49
CA LEU A 289 -5.68 3.93 19.01
C LEU A 289 -6.31 2.54 18.84
N ASN A 290 -7.61 2.39 19.12
CA ASN A 290 -8.31 1.12 18.95
C ASN A 290 -8.33 0.69 17.48
N THR A 291 -8.64 1.61 16.56
CA THR A 291 -8.66 1.32 15.12
C THR A 291 -7.27 0.94 14.63
N LEU A 292 -6.24 1.70 15.00
CA LEU A 292 -4.85 1.42 14.65
C LEU A 292 -4.44 0.01 15.10
N VAL A 293 -4.70 -0.35 16.37
CA VAL A 293 -4.32 -1.65 16.93
C VAL A 293 -5.08 -2.80 16.27
N VAL A 294 -6.38 -2.63 16.03
CA VAL A 294 -7.21 -3.64 15.37
C VAL A 294 -6.74 -3.89 13.93
N ASP A 295 -6.44 -2.82 13.19
CA ASP A 295 -5.96 -2.91 11.80
C ASP A 295 -4.55 -3.53 11.74
N LEU A 296 -3.63 -3.14 12.62
CA LEU A 296 -2.29 -3.75 12.72
C LEU A 296 -2.37 -5.23 13.14
N GLY A 297 -3.29 -5.57 14.04
CA GLY A 297 -3.53 -6.96 14.46
C GLY A 297 -4.06 -7.84 13.32
N MET A 298 -4.99 -7.33 12.52
CA MET A 298 -5.47 -7.98 11.29
C MET A 298 -4.33 -8.15 10.29
N LEU A 299 -3.60 -7.06 10.01
CA LEU A 299 -2.50 -7.03 9.05
C LEU A 299 -1.41 -8.06 9.37
N SER A 300 -1.00 -8.12 10.64
CA SER A 300 0.04 -9.05 11.09
C SER A 300 -0.38 -10.51 10.96
N LYS A 301 -1.65 -10.84 11.27
CA LYS A 301 -2.19 -12.19 11.05
C LYS A 301 -2.21 -12.56 9.57
N LEU A 302 -2.60 -11.62 8.73
CA LEU A 302 -2.63 -11.80 7.28
C LEU A 302 -1.21 -11.99 6.73
N ALA A 303 -0.25 -11.18 7.14
CA ALA A 303 1.15 -11.30 6.76
C ALA A 303 1.76 -12.64 7.21
N ASP A 304 1.55 -13.05 8.46
CA ASP A 304 1.97 -14.36 8.98
C ASP A 304 1.42 -15.51 8.11
N SER A 305 0.11 -15.45 7.75
CA SER A 305 -0.54 -16.50 6.94
C SER A 305 0.02 -16.62 5.53
N LYS A 306 0.58 -15.54 4.99
CA LYS A 306 1.15 -15.44 3.63
C LYS A 306 2.68 -15.55 3.61
N GLY A 307 3.34 -15.63 4.78
CA GLY A 307 4.80 -15.60 4.89
C GLY A 307 5.42 -14.26 4.47
N LYS A 308 4.69 -13.16 4.66
CA LYS A 308 5.06 -11.80 4.30
C LYS A 308 5.40 -10.96 5.53
N ILE A 309 5.77 -9.71 5.33
CA ILE A 309 6.10 -8.75 6.39
C ILE A 309 4.90 -7.85 6.64
N ALA A 310 4.62 -7.53 7.91
CA ALA A 310 3.65 -6.51 8.29
C ALA A 310 4.37 -5.21 8.70
N ALA A 311 3.82 -4.05 8.31
CA ALA A 311 4.39 -2.75 8.62
C ALA A 311 3.33 -1.64 8.73
N LEU A 312 3.60 -0.62 9.51
CA LEU A 312 2.91 0.67 9.46
C LEU A 312 3.73 1.57 8.53
N THR A 313 3.39 1.50 7.26
CA THR A 313 4.22 2.04 6.17
C THR A 313 4.30 3.54 6.16
N GLU A 314 3.27 4.20 6.71
CA GLU A 314 3.28 5.63 6.96
C GLU A 314 2.35 5.97 8.13
N TYR A 315 2.83 6.78 9.06
CA TYR A 315 2.02 7.22 10.19
C TYR A 315 2.49 8.58 10.70
N GLY A 316 1.63 9.26 11.44
CA GLY A 316 2.07 10.51 12.04
C GLY A 316 0.97 11.30 12.70
N LEU A 317 1.43 12.33 13.38
CA LEU A 317 0.64 13.46 13.85
C LEU A 317 1.29 14.73 13.30
N GLY A 318 0.54 15.54 12.58
CA GLY A 318 1.01 16.84 12.14
C GLY A 318 1.20 17.76 13.36
N LEU A 319 2.45 17.88 13.82
CA LEU A 319 2.80 18.62 15.03
C LEU A 319 2.67 20.13 14.82
N LYS A 320 2.19 20.83 15.84
CA LYS A 320 2.26 22.29 15.95
C LYS A 320 3.59 22.67 16.57
N THR A 321 4.09 23.84 16.23
CA THR A 321 5.31 24.39 16.85
C THR A 321 5.19 24.44 18.38
N ASN A 322 3.97 24.65 18.88
CA ASN A 322 3.67 24.74 20.31
C ASN A 322 2.13 24.63 20.51
N GLY A 323 1.71 24.19 21.70
CA GLY A 323 0.29 24.01 22.03
C GLY A 323 -0.31 22.73 21.43
N ASN A 324 0.45 21.67 21.31
CA ASN A 324 -0.03 20.35 20.95
C ASN A 324 -0.90 19.79 22.08
N LEU A 325 -2.02 19.16 21.73
CA LEU A 325 -3.01 18.69 22.71
C LEU A 325 -2.55 17.42 23.45
N ASP A 326 -1.74 16.59 22.81
CA ASP A 326 -1.12 15.41 23.43
C ASP A 326 0.40 15.48 23.33
N THR A 327 1.05 15.78 24.45
CA THR A 327 2.51 15.85 24.54
C THR A 327 3.17 14.49 24.83
N GLN A 328 2.38 13.41 24.92
CA GLN A 328 2.84 12.03 25.13
C GLN A 328 2.41 11.10 23.96
N TRP A 329 2.16 11.66 22.79
CA TRP A 329 1.60 10.96 21.64
C TRP A 329 2.49 9.79 21.16
N PHE A 330 3.82 9.98 21.08
CA PHE A 330 4.74 8.94 20.57
C PHE A 330 4.75 7.70 21.48
N THR A 331 4.88 7.90 22.78
CA THR A 331 4.88 6.77 23.74
C THR A 331 3.50 6.15 23.85
N ARG A 332 2.42 6.93 23.78
CA ARG A 332 1.03 6.44 23.81
C ARG A 332 0.73 5.52 22.61
N VAL A 333 1.11 5.90 21.39
CA VAL A 333 0.95 5.07 20.20
C VAL A 333 1.79 3.80 20.30
N LEU A 334 3.06 3.93 20.72
CA LEU A 334 3.94 2.78 20.90
C LEU A 334 3.40 1.78 21.93
N ASP A 335 2.93 2.27 23.06
CA ASP A 335 2.38 1.44 24.14
C ASP A 335 1.11 0.71 23.69
N ALA A 336 0.23 1.37 22.94
CA ALA A 336 -0.95 0.73 22.37
C ALA A 336 -0.59 -0.42 21.42
N ILE A 337 0.35 -0.20 20.50
CA ILE A 337 0.85 -1.23 19.57
C ILE A 337 1.51 -2.39 20.35
N LYS A 338 2.38 -2.07 21.28
CA LYS A 338 3.16 -3.03 22.08
C LYS A 338 2.27 -3.92 22.97
N ALA A 339 1.14 -3.39 23.44
CA ALA A 339 0.22 -4.11 24.32
C ALA A 339 -0.58 -5.23 23.60
N ASP A 340 -0.81 -5.13 22.30
CA ASP A 340 -1.52 -6.15 21.54
C ASP A 340 -0.56 -7.21 20.99
N PRO A 341 -0.84 -8.52 21.17
CA PRO A 341 0.08 -9.60 20.79
C PRO A 341 0.25 -9.76 19.27
N TYR A 342 -0.62 -9.20 18.46
CA TYR A 342 -0.55 -9.24 17.01
C TYR A 342 -0.11 -7.90 16.43
N ALA A 343 -0.65 -6.77 16.87
CA ALA A 343 -0.23 -5.44 16.40
C ALA A 343 1.27 -5.21 16.59
N ARG A 344 1.84 -5.71 17.71
CA ARG A 344 3.28 -5.64 17.97
C ARG A 344 4.19 -6.43 17.02
N LYS A 345 3.61 -7.19 16.07
CA LYS A 345 4.37 -7.99 15.10
C LYS A 345 4.81 -7.22 13.86
N ILE A 346 4.43 -5.97 13.72
CA ILE A 346 4.93 -5.13 12.63
C ILE A 346 6.46 -4.97 12.74
N SER A 347 7.14 -5.01 11.60
CA SER A 347 8.61 -4.92 11.57
C SER A 347 9.10 -3.48 11.60
N TYR A 348 8.35 -2.54 11.03
CA TYR A 348 8.69 -1.12 11.04
C TYR A 348 7.45 -0.22 11.07
N MET A 349 7.70 1.04 11.46
CA MET A 349 6.76 2.15 11.40
C MET A 349 7.51 3.39 10.92
N GLN A 350 7.01 4.04 9.87
CA GLN A 350 7.69 5.17 9.23
C GLN A 350 6.84 6.44 9.29
N THR A 351 7.44 7.53 9.75
CA THR A 351 6.78 8.85 9.75
C THR A 351 7.18 9.67 8.53
N TRP A 352 6.37 10.70 8.24
CA TRP A 352 6.62 11.57 7.09
C TRP A 352 7.75 12.57 7.33
N ALA A 353 8.07 13.34 6.31
CA ALA A 353 9.16 14.31 6.31
C ALA A 353 8.81 15.59 7.10
N ASN A 354 9.82 16.19 7.74
CA ASN A 354 9.74 17.54 8.31
C ASN A 354 9.96 18.61 7.22
N PHE A 355 8.97 18.82 6.35
CA PHE A 355 9.05 19.87 5.31
C PHE A 355 8.89 21.29 5.85
N GLY A 356 8.42 21.46 7.07
CA GLY A 356 8.17 22.75 7.67
C GLY A 356 7.57 22.67 9.08
N LEU A 357 7.02 23.77 9.53
CA LEU A 357 6.33 23.89 10.80
C LEU A 357 4.81 23.74 10.64
N ASN A 358 4.09 23.58 11.76
CA ASN A 358 2.63 23.64 11.84
C ASN A 358 1.90 22.73 10.85
N GLY A 359 1.96 21.42 11.10
CA GLY A 359 1.28 20.38 10.31
C GLY A 359 2.17 19.73 9.25
N ASN A 360 3.34 20.31 8.93
CA ASN A 360 4.38 19.71 8.10
C ASN A 360 5.60 19.30 8.94
N LEU A 361 5.37 19.00 10.20
CA LEU A 361 6.35 18.59 11.19
C LEU A 361 5.87 17.27 11.82
N PHE A 362 6.66 16.22 11.73
CA PHE A 362 6.31 14.88 12.20
C PHE A 362 7.30 14.30 13.22
N VAL A 363 8.49 14.88 13.29
CA VAL A 363 9.51 14.54 14.30
C VAL A 363 9.85 15.80 15.08
N PRO A 364 9.86 15.74 16.44
CA PRO A 364 10.24 16.87 17.27
C PRO A 364 11.70 17.30 17.04
N TYR A 365 11.94 18.59 17.02
CA TYR A 365 13.27 19.18 16.87
C TYR A 365 13.90 19.53 18.22
N LYS A 366 15.25 19.64 18.22
CA LYS A 366 16.05 20.05 19.38
C LYS A 366 16.97 21.21 19.02
N ASN A 367 17.04 22.22 19.88
CA ASN A 367 17.86 23.43 19.68
C ASN A 367 17.60 24.11 18.33
N ALA A 368 16.34 24.14 17.88
CA ALA A 368 15.99 24.74 16.59
C ALA A 368 16.29 26.25 16.57
N PRO A 369 16.71 26.80 15.40
CA PRO A 369 17.10 28.19 15.26
C PRO A 369 15.90 29.16 15.39
N ASN A 370 16.17 30.46 15.29
CA ASN A 370 15.19 31.55 15.28
C ASN A 370 14.29 31.61 16.54
N GLY A 371 14.85 31.20 17.70
CA GLY A 371 14.13 31.28 18.97
C GLY A 371 13.15 30.14 19.23
N LEU A 372 13.10 29.12 18.37
CA LEU A 372 12.22 27.95 18.54
C LEU A 372 12.67 27.07 19.71
N GLY A 373 14.00 26.89 19.92
CA GLY A 373 14.50 26.04 21.00
C GLY A 373 14.16 24.56 20.83
N ASP A 374 13.79 23.90 21.92
CA ASP A 374 13.36 22.50 21.92
C ASP A 374 11.83 22.40 21.69
N HIS A 375 11.41 21.43 20.88
CA HIS A 375 9.99 21.16 20.66
C HIS A 375 9.36 20.56 21.92
N GLU A 376 8.10 20.91 22.22
CA GLU A 376 7.44 20.46 23.46
C GLU A 376 7.23 18.93 23.57
N LEU A 377 7.13 18.20 22.43
CA LEU A 377 7.09 16.74 22.42
C LEU A 377 8.49 16.07 22.41
N LEU A 378 9.58 16.83 22.44
CA LEU A 378 10.93 16.25 22.46
C LEU A 378 11.17 15.29 23.65
N PRO A 379 10.73 15.58 24.88
CA PRO A 379 10.87 14.64 26.00
C PRO A 379 10.18 13.30 25.78
N ASP A 380 8.99 13.31 25.16
CA ASP A 380 8.23 12.12 24.83
C ASP A 380 8.91 11.31 23.71
N PHE A 381 9.39 11.97 22.67
CA PHE A 381 10.14 11.32 21.59
C PHE A 381 11.46 10.71 22.09
N ILE A 382 12.12 11.32 23.09
CA ILE A 382 13.28 10.72 23.77
C ILE A 382 12.86 9.47 24.56
N ASN A 383 11.68 9.45 25.19
CA ASN A 383 11.17 8.27 25.87
C ASN A 383 10.81 7.16 24.87
N PHE A 384 10.18 7.50 23.75
CA PHE A 384 9.94 6.60 22.63
C PHE A 384 11.26 5.96 22.14
N TYR A 385 12.31 6.77 21.90
CA TYR A 385 13.63 6.28 21.51
C TYR A 385 14.25 5.31 22.53
N LYS A 386 14.02 5.51 23.83
CA LYS A 386 14.58 4.68 24.92
C LYS A 386 13.78 3.41 25.19
N ASP A 387 12.59 3.27 24.65
CA ASP A 387 11.79 2.04 24.83
C ASP A 387 12.50 0.87 24.12
N PRO A 388 12.72 -0.27 24.80
CA PRO A 388 13.44 -1.39 24.21
C PRO A 388 12.73 -2.05 23.02
N TYR A 389 11.44 -1.79 22.83
CA TYR A 389 10.68 -2.26 21.67
C TYR A 389 10.88 -1.36 20.45
N SER A 390 11.11 -0.06 20.63
CA SER A 390 11.43 0.89 19.56
C SER A 390 12.92 0.78 19.19
N ALA A 391 13.22 0.60 17.91
CA ALA A 391 14.57 0.39 17.42
C ALA A 391 14.98 1.45 16.38
N PHE A 392 16.20 1.95 16.55
CA PHE A 392 16.83 2.97 15.70
C PHE A 392 18.08 2.38 15.02
N SER A 393 18.81 3.18 14.24
CA SER A 393 19.94 2.69 13.42
C SER A 393 20.96 1.86 14.21
N LYS A 394 21.28 2.21 15.47
CA LYS A 394 22.19 1.42 16.32
C LYS A 394 21.68 0.01 16.63
N ASP A 395 20.36 -0.19 16.62
CA ASP A 395 19.71 -1.45 16.98
C ASP A 395 19.51 -2.37 15.78
N VAL A 396 19.72 -1.87 14.57
CA VAL A 396 19.60 -2.64 13.30
C VAL A 396 20.69 -3.70 13.20
N GLY A 397 21.92 -3.36 13.58
CA GLY A 397 23.06 -4.28 13.49
C GLY A 397 23.51 -4.50 12.04
N ASN A 398 24.12 -5.67 11.81
CA ASN A 398 24.71 -6.00 10.51
C ASN A 398 23.85 -7.01 9.75
N ILE A 399 22.85 -6.52 9.03
CA ILE A 399 21.87 -7.32 8.27
C ILE A 399 22.57 -8.16 7.20
N TYR A 400 23.52 -7.57 6.47
CA TYR A 400 24.06 -8.09 5.20
C TYR A 400 25.28 -9.00 5.37
N ARG A 401 25.53 -9.56 6.56
CA ARG A 401 26.58 -10.53 6.84
C ARG A 401 26.05 -11.89 7.32
N GLY A 402 24.74 -12.04 7.45
CA GLY A 402 24.10 -13.28 7.85
C GLY A 402 24.09 -14.34 6.73
N ALA A 403 23.57 -15.52 7.08
CA ALA A 403 23.27 -16.54 6.09
C ALA A 403 22.27 -16.01 5.04
N VAL A 404 22.41 -16.45 3.80
CA VAL A 404 21.45 -16.14 2.73
C VAL A 404 20.31 -17.16 2.83
N PRO A 405 19.07 -16.75 3.08
CA PRO A 405 17.95 -17.68 3.16
C PRO A 405 17.64 -18.25 1.77
N GLU A 406 17.15 -19.48 1.74
CA GLU A 406 16.59 -20.05 0.51
C GLU A 406 15.22 -19.42 0.20
N THR A 407 14.92 -19.28 -1.08
CA THR A 407 13.61 -18.80 -1.55
C THR A 407 12.69 -19.96 -1.92
N VAL A 408 11.39 -19.77 -1.74
CA VAL A 408 10.39 -20.68 -2.32
C VAL A 408 10.60 -20.68 -3.83
N ALA A 409 10.63 -21.87 -4.43
CA ALA A 409 10.77 -22.00 -5.88
C ALA A 409 9.61 -21.29 -6.58
N GLU A 410 9.95 -20.56 -7.63
CA GLU A 410 8.97 -19.89 -8.48
C GLU A 410 7.97 -20.88 -9.06
N LYS A 411 6.73 -20.44 -9.16
CA LYS A 411 5.65 -21.18 -9.80
C LYS A 411 5.12 -20.34 -10.96
N PRO A 412 4.80 -20.98 -12.09
CA PRO A 412 4.15 -20.26 -13.16
C PRO A 412 2.91 -19.53 -12.66
N PHE A 413 2.77 -18.28 -13.04
CA PHE A 413 1.61 -17.44 -12.73
C PHE A 413 1.07 -16.80 -14.00
N MET A 414 -0.27 -16.81 -14.15
CA MET A 414 -0.95 -16.26 -15.32
C MET A 414 -1.99 -15.25 -14.87
N HIS A 415 -2.06 -14.09 -15.55
CA HIS A 415 -3.20 -13.19 -15.43
C HIS A 415 -3.55 -12.50 -16.76
N ILE A 416 -4.81 -12.07 -16.90
CA ILE A 416 -5.30 -11.36 -18.06
C ILE A 416 -5.01 -9.87 -17.86
N VAL A 417 -4.12 -9.31 -18.68
CA VAL A 417 -3.71 -7.90 -18.65
C VAL A 417 -4.75 -7.04 -19.37
N SER A 418 -5.27 -7.53 -20.51
CA SER A 418 -6.26 -6.82 -21.32
C SER A 418 -7.23 -7.81 -21.97
N PRO A 419 -8.53 -7.48 -22.02
CA PRO A 419 -9.16 -6.34 -21.38
C PRO A 419 -9.19 -6.49 -19.86
N ILE A 420 -9.19 -5.38 -19.13
CA ILE A 420 -9.33 -5.37 -17.67
C ILE A 420 -10.72 -5.89 -17.29
N ASP A 421 -10.81 -6.63 -16.19
CA ASP A 421 -12.10 -7.17 -15.72
C ASP A 421 -13.12 -6.04 -15.52
N ARG A 422 -14.33 -6.26 -16.00
CA ARG A 422 -15.45 -5.29 -15.96
C ARG A 422 -15.21 -3.98 -16.72
N SER A 423 -14.26 -3.95 -17.63
CA SER A 423 -14.03 -2.78 -18.48
C SER A 423 -15.01 -2.71 -19.65
N LEU A 424 -15.18 -1.50 -20.20
CA LEU A 424 -15.95 -1.24 -21.40
C LEU A 424 -15.05 -1.37 -22.64
N SER A 425 -15.44 -2.24 -23.56
CA SER A 425 -14.79 -2.42 -24.86
C SER A 425 -15.82 -2.19 -25.99
N LEU A 426 -15.70 -1.06 -26.67
CA LEU A 426 -16.57 -0.70 -27.78
C LEU A 426 -16.03 -1.15 -29.16
N GLN A 427 -14.89 -1.81 -29.16
CA GLN A 427 -14.25 -2.30 -30.37
C GLN A 427 -15.00 -3.51 -30.93
N LYS A 428 -15.13 -3.61 -32.25
CA LYS A 428 -15.71 -4.79 -32.91
C LYS A 428 -14.94 -6.07 -32.63
N VAL A 429 -13.64 -5.92 -32.40
CA VAL A 429 -12.73 -7.00 -32.04
C VAL A 429 -11.93 -6.51 -30.81
N THR A 430 -12.10 -7.18 -29.69
CA THR A 430 -11.44 -6.85 -28.44
C THR A 430 -10.08 -7.53 -28.39
N PRO A 431 -8.95 -6.81 -28.26
CA PRO A 431 -7.64 -7.40 -28.02
C PRO A 431 -7.63 -8.15 -26.70
N ILE A 432 -6.92 -9.27 -26.66
CA ILE A 432 -6.67 -10.04 -25.43
C ILE A 432 -5.17 -10.14 -25.26
N SER A 433 -4.66 -9.72 -24.11
CA SER A 433 -3.28 -9.89 -23.70
C SER A 433 -3.25 -10.58 -22.35
N VAL A 434 -2.42 -11.61 -22.24
CA VAL A 434 -2.26 -12.44 -21.03
C VAL A 434 -0.80 -12.50 -20.66
N SER A 435 -0.47 -12.16 -19.43
CA SER A 435 0.85 -12.34 -18.87
C SER A 435 1.01 -13.77 -18.35
N VAL A 436 2.13 -14.42 -18.66
CA VAL A 436 2.55 -15.69 -18.03
C VAL A 436 4.00 -15.52 -17.61
N ILE A 437 4.19 -15.34 -16.31
CA ILE A 437 5.50 -15.17 -15.68
C ILE A 437 5.97 -16.47 -15.04
N GLN A 438 7.28 -16.60 -14.78
CA GLN A 438 7.89 -17.71 -14.08
C GLN A 438 7.58 -19.10 -14.70
N GLY A 439 7.29 -19.15 -16.01
CA GLY A 439 7.05 -20.39 -16.73
C GLY A 439 6.63 -20.20 -18.18
N LYS A 440 6.62 -21.31 -18.91
CA LYS A 440 6.10 -21.36 -20.29
C LYS A 440 4.92 -22.31 -20.36
N PRO A 441 3.72 -21.86 -20.76
CA PRO A 441 2.62 -22.78 -20.96
C PRO A 441 2.90 -23.71 -22.14
N LYS A 442 2.49 -24.96 -22.01
CA LYS A 442 2.45 -25.95 -23.10
C LYS A 442 1.33 -25.57 -24.09
N ASP A 443 0.19 -25.13 -23.56
CA ASP A 443 -0.94 -24.64 -24.33
C ASP A 443 -1.58 -23.47 -23.58
N ILE A 444 -2.00 -22.44 -24.31
CA ILE A 444 -2.74 -21.30 -23.75
C ILE A 444 -3.81 -20.86 -24.73
N TYR A 445 -5.05 -20.77 -24.23
CA TYR A 445 -6.22 -20.44 -25.03
C TYR A 445 -7.28 -19.70 -24.23
N TYR A 446 -8.21 -19.09 -24.96
CA TYR A 446 -9.41 -18.51 -24.34
C TYR A 446 -10.69 -19.12 -24.91
N THR A 447 -11.78 -19.00 -24.14
CA THR A 447 -13.15 -19.27 -24.55
C THR A 447 -14.04 -18.07 -24.21
N VAL A 448 -15.20 -17.94 -24.85
CA VAL A 448 -16.14 -16.83 -24.65
C VAL A 448 -17.52 -17.35 -24.28
N ASN A 449 -18.12 -16.82 -23.22
CA ASN A 449 -19.51 -17.11 -22.80
C ASN A 449 -19.79 -18.61 -22.67
N ASP A 450 -19.00 -19.36 -21.94
CA ASP A 450 -19.13 -20.79 -21.69
C ASP A 450 -19.22 -21.68 -22.94
N LYS A 451 -18.82 -21.16 -24.11
CA LYS A 451 -18.75 -21.95 -25.34
C LYS A 451 -17.52 -22.84 -25.33
N ALA A 452 -17.68 -24.08 -25.78
CA ALA A 452 -16.59 -25.07 -25.81
C ALA A 452 -15.47 -24.74 -26.83
N LYS A 453 -15.66 -23.77 -27.71
CA LYS A 453 -14.69 -23.41 -28.75
C LYS A 453 -13.48 -22.71 -28.13
N LYS A 454 -12.33 -23.36 -28.19
CA LYS A 454 -11.04 -22.82 -27.79
C LYS A 454 -10.44 -21.96 -28.91
N TYR A 455 -9.84 -20.85 -28.53
CA TYR A 455 -9.10 -19.95 -29.41
C TYR A 455 -7.68 -19.82 -28.84
N PRO A 456 -6.65 -20.20 -29.59
CA PRO A 456 -5.29 -20.12 -29.10
C PRO A 456 -4.84 -18.67 -28.92
N LEU A 457 -4.04 -18.43 -27.90
CA LEU A 457 -3.26 -17.21 -27.73
C LEU A 457 -1.85 -17.46 -28.28
N VAL A 458 -1.31 -16.47 -28.96
CA VAL A 458 0.00 -16.57 -29.63
C VAL A 458 1.04 -15.84 -28.78
N LYS A 459 2.23 -16.42 -28.65
CA LYS A 459 3.36 -15.79 -27.95
C LYS A 459 3.69 -14.45 -28.62
N GLY A 460 3.57 -13.37 -27.86
CA GLY A 460 3.99 -12.02 -28.18
C GLY A 460 5.37 -11.70 -27.62
N ASP A 461 5.64 -10.44 -27.38
CA ASP A 461 6.88 -9.97 -26.77
C ASP A 461 6.98 -10.33 -25.28
N GLY A 462 8.20 -10.54 -24.80
CA GLY A 462 8.48 -10.84 -23.40
C GLY A 462 7.70 -12.07 -22.90
N TYR A 463 6.89 -11.90 -21.88
CA TYR A 463 6.08 -12.94 -21.22
C TYR A 463 4.59 -12.87 -21.62
N TYR A 464 4.21 -12.05 -22.61
CA TYR A 464 2.84 -11.92 -23.07
C TYR A 464 2.42 -12.98 -24.08
N TYR A 465 1.13 -13.33 -24.05
CA TYR A 465 0.41 -14.13 -25.02
C TYR A 465 -0.80 -13.34 -25.50
N GLU A 466 -0.96 -13.23 -26.81
CA GLU A 466 -1.89 -12.30 -27.43
C GLU A 466 -2.92 -12.99 -28.31
N GLY A 467 -4.07 -12.39 -28.38
CA GLY A 467 -5.17 -12.82 -29.25
C GLY A 467 -6.20 -11.71 -29.42
N SER A 468 -7.33 -12.07 -30.03
CA SER A 468 -8.43 -11.12 -30.17
C SER A 468 -9.77 -11.84 -30.29
N ALA A 469 -10.83 -11.28 -29.70
CA ALA A 469 -12.16 -11.85 -29.69
C ALA A 469 -13.18 -10.91 -30.34
N ALA A 470 -13.97 -11.42 -31.28
CA ALA A 470 -15.18 -10.76 -31.76
C ALA A 470 -16.31 -11.03 -30.76
N LEU A 471 -16.48 -10.15 -29.80
CA LEU A 471 -17.50 -10.25 -28.75
C LEU A 471 -18.86 -9.75 -29.26
N LYS A 472 -19.96 -10.27 -28.69
CA LYS A 472 -21.33 -9.94 -29.07
C LYS A 472 -22.26 -9.84 -27.86
N GLY A 473 -23.28 -9.00 -27.96
CA GLY A 473 -24.24 -8.72 -26.89
C GLY A 473 -23.87 -7.47 -26.13
N ASP A 474 -24.45 -7.27 -24.97
CA ASP A 474 -24.18 -6.11 -24.11
C ASP A 474 -23.01 -6.38 -23.14
N LYS A 475 -22.73 -7.65 -22.88
CA LYS A 475 -21.62 -8.13 -22.05
C LYS A 475 -21.11 -9.48 -22.54
N ALA A 476 -19.86 -9.79 -22.26
CA ALA A 476 -19.24 -11.08 -22.52
C ALA A 476 -18.37 -11.52 -21.36
N THR A 477 -18.20 -12.84 -21.20
CA THR A 477 -17.24 -13.43 -20.26
C THR A 477 -16.12 -14.07 -21.06
N ILE A 478 -14.88 -13.78 -20.71
CA ILE A 478 -13.68 -14.37 -21.31
C ILE A 478 -13.04 -15.26 -20.24
N HIS A 479 -12.81 -16.53 -20.60
CA HIS A 479 -12.08 -17.46 -19.76
C HIS A 479 -10.76 -17.78 -20.45
N VAL A 480 -9.64 -17.52 -19.79
CA VAL A 480 -8.31 -17.91 -20.26
C VAL A 480 -7.84 -19.13 -19.47
N THR A 481 -7.24 -20.08 -20.15
CA THR A 481 -6.63 -21.27 -19.53
C THR A 481 -5.22 -21.44 -20.08
N ALA A 482 -4.25 -21.57 -19.16
CA ALA A 482 -2.87 -21.96 -19.47
C ALA A 482 -2.63 -23.38 -18.89
N GLU A 483 -2.10 -24.29 -19.72
CA GLU A 483 -1.73 -25.66 -19.35
C GLU A 483 -0.20 -25.77 -19.38
N PHE A 484 0.40 -26.28 -18.31
CA PHE A 484 1.87 -26.36 -18.16
C PHE A 484 2.38 -27.80 -18.40
N ALA A 485 3.70 -27.94 -18.63
CA ALA A 485 4.32 -29.20 -18.97
C ALA A 485 4.28 -30.22 -17.83
N ASP A 486 4.20 -29.77 -16.59
CA ASP A 486 4.07 -30.60 -15.38
C ASP A 486 2.65 -31.16 -15.15
N GLY A 487 1.70 -30.80 -16.03
CA GLY A 487 0.29 -31.19 -15.95
C GLY A 487 -0.57 -30.26 -15.10
N THR A 488 -0.01 -29.20 -14.53
CA THR A 488 -0.78 -28.15 -13.85
C THR A 488 -1.48 -27.24 -14.86
N SER A 489 -2.55 -26.59 -14.42
CA SER A 489 -3.27 -25.60 -15.24
C SER A 489 -3.73 -24.44 -14.38
N GLN A 490 -3.76 -23.26 -14.99
CA GLN A 490 -4.34 -22.06 -14.39
C GLN A 490 -5.48 -21.54 -15.25
N LYS A 491 -6.51 -21.02 -14.60
CA LYS A 491 -7.68 -20.45 -15.26
C LYS A 491 -8.06 -19.12 -14.62
N GLN A 492 -8.23 -18.10 -15.46
CA GLN A 492 -8.77 -16.81 -15.05
C GLN A 492 -10.00 -16.46 -15.88
N THR A 493 -10.93 -15.72 -15.28
CA THR A 493 -12.19 -15.32 -15.90
C THR A 493 -12.39 -13.84 -15.68
N ILE A 494 -12.74 -13.12 -16.73
CA ILE A 494 -13.11 -11.70 -16.71
C ILE A 494 -14.45 -11.47 -17.39
N LYS A 495 -15.13 -10.39 -17.00
CA LYS A 495 -16.32 -9.85 -17.67
C LYS A 495 -15.93 -8.61 -18.47
N VAL A 496 -16.54 -8.41 -19.62
CA VAL A 496 -16.35 -7.22 -20.46
C VAL A 496 -17.71 -6.69 -20.88
N TYR A 497 -17.90 -5.39 -20.76
CA TYR A 497 -19.11 -4.69 -21.22
C TYR A 497 -18.88 -4.16 -22.63
N LEU A 498 -19.89 -4.30 -23.50
CA LEU A 498 -19.78 -4.07 -24.92
C LEU A 498 -20.69 -2.94 -25.42
N LYS A 499 -21.43 -2.32 -24.50
CA LYS A 499 -22.34 -1.22 -24.76
C LYS A 499 -22.12 -0.13 -23.72
N GLU A 500 -22.12 1.13 -24.17
CA GLU A 500 -22.13 2.28 -23.24
C GLU A 500 -23.34 2.18 -22.32
N PRO A 501 -23.19 2.52 -21.03
CA PRO A 501 -24.34 2.66 -20.16
C PRO A 501 -25.23 3.82 -20.64
N GLU A 502 -26.49 3.80 -20.27
CA GLU A 502 -27.37 4.93 -20.55
C GLU A 502 -26.86 6.19 -19.87
N LYS A 503 -26.80 7.29 -20.58
CA LYS A 503 -26.40 8.57 -19.98
C LYS A 503 -27.48 9.01 -19.01
N GLN A 504 -27.08 9.29 -17.78
CA GLN A 504 -27.97 9.88 -16.79
C GLN A 504 -28.23 11.35 -17.16
N PRO A 505 -29.46 11.84 -16.98
CA PRO A 505 -29.72 13.27 -17.05
C PRO A 505 -28.89 14.05 -16.02
N PRO A 506 -28.43 15.26 -16.31
CA PRO A 506 -27.59 16.03 -15.36
C PRO A 506 -28.31 16.41 -14.06
N THR A 507 -29.64 16.28 -14.03
CA THR A 507 -30.48 16.47 -12.84
C THR A 507 -30.58 15.22 -11.96
N VAL A 508 -30.06 14.07 -12.40
CA VAL A 508 -30.20 12.78 -11.68
C VAL A 508 -28.90 12.42 -10.99
N VAL A 509 -28.98 12.15 -9.68
CA VAL A 509 -27.84 11.68 -8.87
C VAL A 509 -27.42 10.26 -9.29
N ASP A 510 -28.37 9.32 -9.32
CA ASP A 510 -28.14 7.95 -9.76
C ASP A 510 -29.46 7.22 -10.07
N THR A 511 -29.51 6.54 -11.20
CA THR A 511 -30.64 5.65 -11.58
C THR A 511 -30.37 4.20 -11.20
N PHE A 512 -29.12 3.85 -10.82
CA PHE A 512 -28.61 2.49 -10.58
C PHE A 512 -28.65 1.56 -11.82
N GLU A 513 -28.98 2.08 -13.01
CA GLU A 513 -28.99 1.31 -14.26
C GLU A 513 -27.62 1.26 -14.95
N THR A 514 -26.71 2.19 -14.62
CA THR A 514 -25.42 2.35 -15.29
C THR A 514 -24.39 1.29 -14.90
N TYR A 515 -24.69 0.47 -13.91
CA TYR A 515 -23.77 -0.54 -13.36
C TYR A 515 -23.94 -1.93 -13.99
N TYR A 516 -24.68 -2.06 -15.08
CA TYR A 516 -24.89 -3.33 -15.83
C TYR A 516 -25.49 -4.48 -14.99
N GLY A 517 -26.11 -4.19 -13.83
CA GLY A 517 -26.57 -5.19 -12.88
C GLY A 517 -25.44 -5.93 -12.17
N ASP A 518 -24.27 -5.31 -12.03
CA ASP A 518 -23.08 -5.87 -11.39
C ASP A 518 -22.76 -5.09 -10.11
N ASP A 519 -22.82 -5.77 -8.96
CA ASP A 519 -22.58 -5.18 -7.65
C ASP A 519 -21.17 -4.63 -7.49
N GLU A 520 -20.16 -5.21 -8.15
CA GLU A 520 -18.79 -4.70 -8.08
C GLU A 520 -18.63 -3.38 -8.85
N GLN A 521 -19.36 -3.21 -9.96
CA GLN A 521 -19.40 -1.90 -10.65
C GLN A 521 -20.10 -0.84 -9.80
N LEU A 522 -21.19 -1.20 -9.12
CA LEU A 522 -21.83 -0.32 -8.14
C LEU A 522 -20.87 0.08 -7.03
N GLN A 523 -20.23 -0.90 -6.39
CA GLN A 523 -19.32 -0.66 -5.26
C GLN A 523 -18.08 0.16 -5.66
N ALA A 524 -17.63 0.06 -6.90
CA ALA A 524 -16.54 0.86 -7.43
C ALA A 524 -16.90 2.34 -7.63
N ALA A 525 -18.20 2.67 -7.71
CA ALA A 525 -18.68 4.03 -7.89
C ALA A 525 -18.88 4.80 -6.56
N PHE A 526 -18.69 4.14 -5.43
CA PHE A 526 -18.88 4.72 -4.10
C PHE A 526 -17.66 4.49 -3.22
N ALA A 527 -17.19 5.54 -2.56
CA ALA A 527 -16.28 5.39 -1.43
C ALA A 527 -17.08 5.05 -0.17
N THR A 528 -16.60 4.11 0.65
CA THR A 528 -17.26 3.72 1.91
C THR A 528 -16.41 4.11 3.11
N GLN A 529 -17.05 4.41 4.24
CA GLN A 529 -16.37 4.82 5.47
C GLN A 529 -17.11 4.31 6.71
N GLY A 530 -16.39 4.23 7.83
CA GLY A 530 -16.95 3.77 9.10
C GLY A 530 -17.05 2.24 9.18
N ASP A 531 -18.08 1.77 9.89
CA ASP A 531 -18.35 0.34 10.11
C ASP A 531 -18.68 -0.42 8.81
N PRO A 532 -18.60 -1.75 8.77
CA PRO A 532 -18.82 -2.55 7.58
C PRO A 532 -20.14 -2.26 6.86
N LEU A 533 -20.04 -2.06 5.57
CA LEU A 533 -21.12 -1.71 4.67
C LEU A 533 -21.05 -2.55 3.41
N LYS A 534 -22.17 -3.17 3.00
CA LYS A 534 -22.30 -3.85 1.72
C LYS A 534 -23.32 -3.13 0.83
N LEU A 535 -22.86 -2.66 -0.31
CA LEU A 535 -23.70 -2.10 -1.36
C LEU A 535 -24.00 -3.19 -2.40
N SER A 536 -25.26 -3.32 -2.80
CA SER A 536 -25.68 -4.24 -3.85
C SER A 536 -26.85 -3.68 -4.65
N LEU A 537 -27.05 -4.17 -5.86
CA LEU A 537 -28.21 -3.87 -6.70
C LEU A 537 -29.34 -4.84 -6.36
N THR A 538 -30.55 -4.34 -6.22
CA THR A 538 -31.75 -5.14 -6.05
C THR A 538 -32.76 -4.88 -7.16
N SER A 539 -33.31 -5.96 -7.74
CA SER A 539 -34.40 -5.89 -8.71
C SER A 539 -35.78 -6.18 -8.08
N SER A 540 -35.81 -6.67 -6.83
CA SER A 540 -37.05 -7.05 -6.15
C SER A 540 -37.71 -5.91 -5.37
N VAL A 541 -36.95 -4.88 -5.00
CA VAL A 541 -37.43 -3.69 -4.29
C VAL A 541 -36.96 -2.46 -5.04
N LYS A 542 -37.83 -1.91 -5.84
CA LYS A 542 -37.59 -0.75 -6.71
C LYS A 542 -38.89 -0.05 -7.03
N THR A 543 -38.83 1.18 -7.45
CA THR A 543 -40.00 1.98 -7.87
C THR A 543 -39.98 2.24 -9.37
N GLU A 544 -38.78 2.40 -9.94
CA GLU A 544 -38.56 2.65 -11.36
C GLU A 544 -37.42 1.76 -11.88
N GLY A 545 -37.22 1.71 -13.18
CA GLY A 545 -36.11 1.01 -13.82
C GLY A 545 -36.03 -0.49 -13.52
N SER A 546 -34.82 -1.03 -13.60
CA SER A 546 -34.50 -2.45 -13.36
C SER A 546 -33.92 -2.68 -11.96
N TYR A 547 -33.21 -1.70 -11.40
CA TYR A 547 -32.46 -1.82 -10.16
C TYR A 547 -32.72 -0.67 -9.19
N ALA A 548 -32.46 -0.96 -7.90
CA ALA A 548 -32.30 0.02 -6.83
C ALA A 548 -31.08 -0.33 -6.00
N LEU A 549 -30.53 0.64 -5.30
CA LEU A 549 -29.46 0.40 -4.30
C LEU A 549 -30.01 -0.29 -3.06
N LYS A 550 -29.36 -1.35 -2.64
CA LYS A 550 -29.52 -1.97 -1.31
C LYS A 550 -28.30 -1.67 -0.47
N TYR A 551 -28.54 -1.16 0.72
CA TYR A 551 -27.55 -0.72 1.69
C TYR A 551 -27.64 -1.64 2.92
N ASP A 552 -26.79 -2.66 3.01
CA ASP A 552 -26.70 -3.56 4.15
C ASP A 552 -25.59 -3.10 5.09
N TYR A 553 -25.92 -2.79 6.35
CA TYR A 553 -24.98 -2.22 7.29
C TYR A 553 -25.06 -2.86 8.68
N SER A 554 -23.97 -2.74 9.45
CA SER A 554 -23.89 -3.13 10.84
C SER A 554 -23.08 -2.09 11.61
N LEU A 555 -23.65 -1.54 12.67
CA LEU A 555 -22.99 -0.55 13.52
C LEU A 555 -22.33 -1.29 14.69
N ALA A 556 -21.02 -1.37 14.71
CA ALA A 556 -20.27 -2.15 15.69
C ALA A 556 -19.13 -1.34 16.36
N GLY A 557 -18.16 -0.87 15.64
CA GLY A 557 -16.94 -0.28 16.16
C GLY A 557 -16.94 1.24 16.13
N ALA A 558 -17.00 1.84 14.94
CA ALA A 558 -17.01 3.28 14.75
C ALA A 558 -18.35 3.93 15.16
N GLY A 559 -19.42 3.13 15.22
CA GLY A 559 -20.76 3.61 15.53
C GLY A 559 -21.44 4.38 14.40
N TYR A 560 -20.83 4.42 13.23
CA TYR A 560 -21.41 4.99 12.01
C TYR A 560 -20.91 4.22 10.79
N THR A 561 -21.66 4.33 9.70
CA THR A 561 -21.26 3.83 8.39
C THR A 561 -21.75 4.78 7.31
N GLY A 562 -21.04 4.92 6.22
CA GLY A 562 -21.37 5.85 5.16
C GLY A 562 -20.86 5.46 3.80
N MET A 563 -21.47 6.01 2.79
CA MET A 563 -20.99 5.97 1.40
C MET A 563 -20.97 7.37 0.81
N THR A 564 -20.02 7.63 -0.06
CA THR A 564 -19.88 8.89 -0.79
C THR A 564 -19.78 8.63 -2.27
N LYS A 565 -20.46 9.42 -3.07
CA LYS A 565 -20.35 9.43 -4.54
C LYS A 565 -19.92 10.81 -5.00
N SER A 566 -18.92 10.88 -5.86
CA SER A 566 -18.58 12.11 -6.59
C SER A 566 -19.62 12.36 -7.68
N LEU A 567 -20.09 13.60 -7.77
CA LEU A 567 -21.08 14.04 -8.74
C LEU A 567 -20.38 14.86 -9.83
N ASP A 568 -19.90 14.16 -10.85
CA ASP A 568 -19.31 14.80 -12.02
C ASP A 568 -20.43 15.19 -12.98
N SER A 569 -20.52 16.43 -13.38
CA SER A 569 -21.44 16.90 -14.44
C SER A 569 -22.92 16.93 -14.03
N VAL A 570 -23.24 17.23 -12.78
CA VAL A 570 -24.63 17.56 -12.41
C VAL A 570 -24.93 19.04 -12.67
N ASP A 571 -26.14 19.31 -13.11
CA ASP A 571 -26.68 20.69 -13.24
C ASP A 571 -27.97 20.79 -12.44
N TRP A 572 -27.89 21.47 -11.32
CA TRP A 572 -28.98 21.65 -10.37
C TRP A 572 -29.40 23.11 -10.21
N ALA A 573 -29.00 23.98 -11.14
CA ALA A 573 -29.30 25.42 -11.07
C ALA A 573 -30.79 25.72 -10.97
N GLU A 574 -31.63 24.86 -11.55
CA GLU A 574 -33.10 25.00 -11.53
C GLU A 574 -33.78 23.99 -10.58
N ALA A 575 -33.02 23.28 -9.73
CA ALA A 575 -33.57 22.28 -8.82
C ALA A 575 -33.93 22.91 -7.47
N ASP A 576 -35.10 22.55 -6.94
CA ASP A 576 -35.60 23.04 -5.62
C ASP A 576 -35.36 22.02 -4.50
N SER A 577 -35.11 20.74 -4.85
CA SER A 577 -34.97 19.64 -3.90
C SER A 577 -34.14 18.48 -4.45
N ILE A 578 -33.68 17.62 -3.53
CA ILE A 578 -33.21 16.25 -3.85
C ILE A 578 -34.32 15.28 -3.46
N ASP A 579 -34.83 14.53 -4.44
CA ASP A 579 -35.90 13.59 -4.24
C ASP A 579 -35.40 12.15 -4.49
N PHE A 580 -35.77 11.23 -3.59
CA PHE A 580 -35.43 9.81 -3.73
C PHE A 580 -36.45 8.92 -3.00
N TRP A 581 -36.59 7.68 -3.44
CA TRP A 581 -37.36 6.68 -2.75
C TRP A 581 -36.50 5.95 -1.70
N LEU A 582 -37.06 5.86 -0.48
CA LEU A 582 -36.44 5.18 0.65
C LEU A 582 -37.37 4.09 1.17
N LYS A 583 -36.88 2.84 1.19
CA LYS A 583 -37.46 1.76 1.98
C LYS A 583 -36.52 1.45 3.13
N ALA A 584 -36.81 1.98 4.30
CA ALA A 584 -36.00 1.83 5.48
C ALA A 584 -36.21 0.49 6.19
N ASP A 585 -35.34 0.16 7.13
CA ASP A 585 -35.37 -1.07 7.94
C ASP A 585 -36.35 -0.99 9.14
N GLY A 586 -36.87 0.19 9.44
CA GLY A 586 -37.71 0.46 10.60
C GLY A 586 -36.93 0.70 11.88
N GLY A 587 -35.64 0.98 11.76
CA GLY A 587 -34.72 1.25 12.87
C GLY A 587 -34.83 2.67 13.42
N ASN A 588 -34.11 2.92 14.51
CA ASN A 588 -34.02 4.23 15.15
C ASN A 588 -32.70 4.95 14.90
N GLN A 589 -31.86 4.42 13.99
CA GLN A 589 -30.60 5.01 13.63
C GLN A 589 -30.82 6.35 12.93
N LYS A 590 -29.87 7.27 13.12
CA LYS A 590 -29.87 8.56 12.43
C LYS A 590 -29.34 8.36 11.02
N MET A 591 -30.17 8.56 10.00
CA MET A 591 -29.72 8.70 8.62
C MET A 591 -29.29 10.14 8.37
N VAL A 592 -28.15 10.33 7.74
CA VAL A 592 -27.65 11.63 7.30
C VAL A 592 -27.52 11.58 5.79
N VAL A 593 -28.21 12.48 5.10
CA VAL A 593 -27.95 12.78 3.69
C VAL A 593 -27.17 14.07 3.66
N GLN A 594 -25.93 14.01 3.16
CA GLN A 594 -25.02 15.15 3.14
C GLN A 594 -24.66 15.50 1.69
N LEU A 595 -24.75 16.79 1.38
CA LEU A 595 -24.24 17.38 0.15
C LEU A 595 -23.05 18.27 0.48
N ASN A 596 -21.90 17.99 -0.11
CA ASN A 596 -20.69 18.80 0.00
C ASN A 596 -20.52 19.64 -1.27
N ALA A 597 -20.56 20.96 -1.15
CA ALA A 597 -20.38 21.88 -2.26
C ALA A 597 -19.49 23.07 -1.84
N GLY A 598 -18.44 23.35 -2.60
CA GLY A 598 -17.55 24.46 -2.32
C GLY A 598 -16.92 24.46 -0.91
N GLY A 599 -16.70 23.28 -0.32
CA GLY A 599 -16.17 23.11 1.04
C GLY A 599 -17.22 23.31 2.15
N ILE A 600 -18.50 23.42 1.80
CA ILE A 600 -19.62 23.55 2.75
C ILE A 600 -20.42 22.26 2.72
N ALA A 601 -20.73 21.72 3.91
CA ALA A 601 -21.58 20.55 4.09
C ALA A 601 -23.01 20.98 4.42
N PHE A 602 -23.98 20.49 3.66
CA PHE A 602 -25.41 20.63 3.89
C PHE A 602 -25.97 19.28 4.31
N GLU A 603 -26.75 19.20 5.38
CA GLU A 603 -27.22 17.94 5.93
C GLU A 603 -28.74 17.91 6.09
N ALA A 604 -29.31 16.75 5.81
CA ALA A 604 -30.69 16.42 6.11
C ALA A 604 -30.79 15.07 6.81
N TYR A 605 -31.86 14.85 7.56
CA TYR A 605 -32.02 13.70 8.44
C TYR A 605 -33.34 12.94 8.19
N PRO A 606 -33.45 12.19 7.09
CA PRO A 606 -34.65 11.37 6.82
C PRO A 606 -34.87 10.30 7.90
N SER A 607 -36.14 10.02 8.20
CA SER A 607 -36.51 9.00 9.19
C SER A 607 -36.39 7.58 8.65
N LEU A 608 -35.77 6.67 9.41
CA LEU A 608 -35.70 5.23 9.12
C LEU A 608 -36.84 4.42 9.77
N ALA A 609 -37.76 5.03 10.47
CA ALA A 609 -38.77 4.36 11.30
C ALA A 609 -39.82 3.57 10.48
N SER A 610 -40.05 3.90 9.21
CA SER A 610 -41.06 3.23 8.37
C SER A 610 -40.43 2.14 7.50
N LYS A 611 -41.00 0.94 7.55
CA LYS A 611 -40.65 -0.17 6.62
C LYS A 611 -41.36 -0.06 5.27
N THR A 612 -42.28 0.87 5.12
CA THR A 612 -42.98 1.12 3.86
C THR A 612 -42.15 2.08 3.01
N ALA A 613 -41.94 1.73 1.77
CA ALA A 613 -41.25 2.62 0.83
C ALA A 613 -42.04 3.92 0.64
N SER A 614 -41.35 5.04 0.72
CA SER A 614 -41.91 6.38 0.53
C SER A 614 -40.92 7.28 -0.18
N GLU A 615 -41.44 8.30 -0.79
CA GLU A 615 -40.64 9.38 -1.35
C GLU A 615 -40.10 10.26 -0.21
N VAL A 616 -38.86 10.65 -0.34
CA VAL A 616 -38.18 11.61 0.53
C VAL A 616 -37.79 12.79 -0.35
N SER A 617 -38.27 13.99 0.04
CA SER A 617 -37.92 15.26 -0.61
C SER A 617 -37.14 16.11 0.36
N ILE A 618 -35.93 16.53 -0.03
CA ILE A 618 -35.06 17.39 0.77
C ILE A 618 -34.92 18.72 0.01
N PRO A 619 -35.55 19.78 0.47
CA PRO A 619 -35.47 21.10 -0.16
C PRO A 619 -34.08 21.71 0.02
N PHE A 620 -33.63 22.45 -0.99
CA PHE A 620 -32.36 23.20 -0.99
C PHE A 620 -32.45 24.47 -0.14
#